data_4025274efb99c6ed1354f1e449f1e378
#
_entry.id   4025274efb99c6ed1354f1e449f1e378
#
_cell.length_a   1.000
_cell.length_b   1.000
_cell.length_c   1.000
_cell.angle_alpha   90.00
_cell.angle_beta   90.00
_cell.angle_gamma   90.00
#
_symmetry.space_group_name_H-M   'P 1'
#
loop_
_entity.id
_entity.type
_entity.pdbx_description
1 polymer ?
#
loop_
_entity_poly.entity_id
_entity_poly.type
_entity_poly.pdbx_seq_one_letter_code
_entity_poly.pdbx_strand_id
1 'polypeptide(L)'
;LKNGKIVSLENKEFKELDELTTSLQLKSQDIVNGNIEVPTYRLFELDQMMNHESVIDYTRGEEFDQWMKRLETSSQDYQVPTPYQNILREYQVEGYQWLRLMEHYGFGGILADDMGLGKTLQMIVYLESMKDQDTHLVITPASLLLNWQDEIEKFSASLRVLCIYGQKAHRDELIEKLDQYDVVITSYDYLRRDIDMYENKNLHTIVLDEAQYIKNPKTRNAICVKRLKAKQRFALTGTPIENSLAELWSIFDFLMPYYLYHYAYFLENFEKPIVKEHDEDKQLKLKEMISPFVLRRNKRDVLTELPDKIEQTLYLRFNEEEEKLYLGNLVQVNKSLQEKLDIHQLGRIDILAMLTRLRQLCQDSRLLYETVEEPSSKLKGCMELIHSLKENHKKILLFSSFTSV
;
A
#
# COMPACT_ATOMS: atom_id res chain seq x y z
N LEU A 1 7.93 3.80 45.13
CA LEU A 1 8.74 3.76 46.35
C LEU A 1 7.92 3.23 47.53
N LYS A 2 7.89 1.92 47.73
CA LYS A 2 7.43 1.32 48.99
C LYS A 2 8.68 0.98 49.80
N ASN A 3 8.85 1.60 50.97
CA ASN A 3 9.95 1.38 51.93
C ASN A 3 11.36 1.85 51.49
N GLY A 4 11.50 2.88 50.68
CA GLY A 4 12.83 3.47 50.38
C GLY A 4 13.80 2.61 49.60
N LYS A 5 13.39 1.48 49.03
CA LYS A 5 14.20 0.64 48.15
C LYS A 5 14.02 1.05 46.71
N ILE A 6 15.12 1.35 46.02
CA ILE A 6 15.18 1.51 44.58
C ILE A 6 15.10 0.11 44.00
N VAL A 7 14.01 -0.19 43.24
CA VAL A 7 13.89 -1.43 42.46
C VAL A 7 14.49 -1.15 41.10
N SER A 8 15.43 -1.97 40.63
CA SER A 8 15.95 -1.89 39.27
C SER A 8 14.85 -2.24 38.28
N LEU A 9 14.62 -1.38 37.29
CA LEU A 9 13.63 -1.56 36.23
C LEU A 9 14.12 -2.49 35.10
N GLU A 10 15.20 -3.22 35.29
CA GLU A 10 15.76 -4.14 34.29
C GLU A 10 15.15 -5.55 34.34
N ASN A 11 14.08 -5.75 35.09
CA ASN A 11 13.39 -7.03 35.15
C ASN A 11 12.52 -7.24 33.90
N LYS A 12 12.52 -8.46 33.31
CA LYS A 12 11.75 -8.85 32.13
C LYS A 12 10.26 -8.51 32.30
N GLU A 13 9.71 -8.70 33.50
CA GLU A 13 8.33 -8.37 33.86
C GLU A 13 7.96 -6.89 33.63
N PHE A 14 8.88 -5.98 33.97
CA PHE A 14 8.64 -4.55 33.76
C PHE A 14 8.70 -4.14 32.30
N LYS A 15 9.52 -4.80 31.47
CA LYS A 15 9.57 -4.55 30.03
C LYS A 15 8.28 -5.00 29.37
N GLU A 16 7.79 -6.19 29.71
CA GLU A 16 6.52 -6.70 29.19
C GLU A 16 5.34 -5.81 29.63
N LEU A 17 5.32 -5.34 30.87
CA LEU A 17 4.29 -4.42 31.34
C LEU A 17 4.36 -3.06 30.64
N ASP A 18 5.55 -2.55 30.37
CA ASP A 18 5.75 -1.31 29.62
C ASP A 18 5.34 -1.46 28.15
N GLU A 19 5.65 -2.59 27.52
CA GLU A 19 5.17 -2.93 26.18
C GLU A 19 3.64 -3.02 26.15
N LEU A 20 3.03 -3.66 27.13
CA LEU A 20 1.58 -3.80 27.25
C LEU A 20 0.89 -2.46 27.51
N THR A 21 1.42 -1.65 28.41
CA THR A 21 0.89 -0.30 28.68
C THR A 21 1.04 0.64 27.48
N THR A 22 2.15 0.53 26.76
CA THR A 22 2.41 1.30 25.55
C THR A 22 1.51 0.86 24.40
N SER A 23 1.36 -0.45 24.19
CA SER A 23 0.47 -1.03 23.19
C SER A 23 -0.98 -0.59 23.40
N LEU A 24 -1.48 -0.74 24.62
CA LEU A 24 -2.87 -0.38 24.98
C LEU A 24 -3.08 1.11 25.23
N GLN A 25 -2.04 1.93 25.20
CA GLN A 25 -2.07 3.35 25.56
C GLN A 25 -2.70 3.61 26.94
N LEU A 26 -2.40 2.75 27.90
CA LEU A 26 -2.95 2.86 29.24
C LEU A 26 -2.54 4.15 29.91
N LYS A 27 -3.52 4.89 30.42
CA LYS A 27 -3.30 5.99 31.32
C LYS A 27 -3.26 5.45 32.76
N SER A 28 -2.59 6.16 33.64
CA SER A 28 -2.54 5.77 35.08
C SER A 28 -3.93 5.60 35.70
N GLN A 29 -4.95 6.31 35.19
CA GLN A 29 -6.34 6.20 35.62
C GLN A 29 -6.99 4.89 35.18
N ASP A 30 -6.65 4.36 34.02
CA ASP A 30 -7.22 3.12 33.45
C ASP A 30 -6.74 1.92 34.27
N ILE A 31 -5.47 1.94 34.70
CA ILE A 31 -4.90 0.91 35.60
C ILE A 31 -5.62 0.91 36.96
N VAL A 32 -6.00 2.07 37.46
CA VAL A 32 -6.71 2.20 38.75
C VAL A 32 -8.16 1.76 38.62
N ASN A 33 -8.82 2.01 37.49
CA ASN A 33 -10.23 1.67 37.26
C ASN A 33 -10.42 0.17 36.95
N GLY A 34 -9.40 -0.55 36.54
CA GLY A 34 -9.41 -2.00 36.33
C GLY A 34 -10.16 -2.51 35.10
N ASN A 35 -10.80 -1.64 34.32
CA ASN A 35 -11.53 -1.99 33.10
C ASN A 35 -11.17 -1.02 31.97
N ILE A 36 -10.90 -1.57 30.79
CA ILE A 36 -10.55 -0.83 29.58
C ILE A 36 -11.35 -1.37 28.42
N GLU A 37 -11.98 -0.49 27.65
CA GLU A 37 -12.56 -0.82 26.36
C GLU A 37 -11.52 -0.59 25.27
N VAL A 38 -11.20 -1.65 24.52
CA VAL A 38 -10.24 -1.60 23.43
C VAL A 38 -10.89 -2.11 22.13
N PRO A 39 -10.48 -1.60 20.96
CA PRO A 39 -10.93 -2.15 19.68
C PRO A 39 -10.58 -3.63 19.56
N THR A 40 -11.40 -4.40 18.85
CA THR A 40 -11.27 -5.87 18.74
C THR A 40 -9.90 -6.32 18.23
N TYR A 41 -9.30 -5.58 17.26
CA TYR A 41 -7.96 -5.88 16.77
C TYR A 41 -6.86 -5.76 17.83
N ARG A 42 -7.10 -4.96 18.88
CA ARG A 42 -6.19 -4.86 20.04
C ARG A 42 -6.23 -6.11 20.90
N LEU A 43 -7.39 -6.71 21.04
CA LEU A 43 -7.52 -7.98 21.78
C LEU A 43 -6.75 -9.10 21.07
N PHE A 44 -6.79 -9.13 19.74
CA PHE A 44 -5.99 -10.07 18.95
C PHE A 44 -4.49 -9.84 19.13
N GLU A 45 -4.02 -8.59 19.08
CA GLU A 45 -2.63 -8.22 19.35
C GLU A 45 -2.19 -8.67 20.77
N LEU A 46 -3.02 -8.40 21.78
CA LEU A 46 -2.76 -8.81 23.16
C LEU A 46 -2.63 -10.31 23.30
N ASP A 47 -3.52 -11.05 22.69
CA ASP A 47 -3.49 -12.51 22.71
C ASP A 47 -2.21 -13.05 22.08
N GLN A 48 -1.76 -12.50 20.96
CA GLN A 48 -0.49 -12.86 20.33
C GLN A 48 0.71 -12.50 21.22
N MET A 49 0.72 -11.34 21.86
CA MET A 49 1.80 -10.94 22.77
C MET A 49 1.89 -11.88 24.00
N MET A 50 0.75 -12.31 24.52
CA MET A 50 0.70 -13.10 25.75
C MET A 50 0.91 -14.60 25.53
N ASN A 51 0.70 -15.11 24.30
CA ASN A 51 0.99 -16.50 23.95
C ASN A 51 2.49 -16.81 23.78
N HIS A 52 3.35 -15.80 23.56
CA HIS A 52 4.78 -15.96 23.37
C HIS A 52 5.54 -15.70 24.70
N GLU A 53 5.67 -16.74 25.55
CA GLU A 53 6.51 -16.73 26.77
C GLU A 53 6.31 -15.50 27.69
N SER A 54 5.07 -15.02 27.84
CA SER A 54 4.78 -13.93 28.78
C SER A 54 4.99 -14.37 30.24
N VAL A 55 5.64 -13.49 31.01
CA VAL A 55 5.79 -13.66 32.48
C VAL A 55 4.52 -13.20 33.20
N ILE A 56 3.62 -12.50 32.48
CA ILE A 56 2.36 -12.00 33.03
C ILE A 56 1.31 -13.09 32.94
N ASP A 57 0.76 -13.50 34.09
CA ASP A 57 -0.34 -14.44 34.16
C ASP A 57 -1.65 -13.78 33.73
N TYR A 58 -2.35 -14.38 32.74
CA TYR A 58 -3.60 -13.87 32.22
C TYR A 58 -4.63 -14.98 32.01
N THR A 59 -5.90 -14.61 32.04
CA THR A 59 -7.01 -15.52 31.79
C THR A 59 -7.88 -14.98 30.65
N ARG A 60 -8.11 -15.79 29.63
CA ARG A 60 -9.08 -15.50 28.58
C ARG A 60 -10.50 -15.70 29.10
N GLY A 61 -11.39 -14.78 28.75
CA GLY A 61 -12.81 -14.98 28.98
C GLY A 61 -13.41 -15.98 27.97
N GLU A 62 -14.44 -16.73 28.35
CA GLU A 62 -15.12 -17.70 27.47
C GLU A 62 -15.63 -17.07 26.16
N GLU A 63 -16.09 -15.83 26.19
CA GLU A 63 -16.53 -15.09 25.01
C GLU A 63 -15.37 -14.84 24.03
N PHE A 64 -14.18 -14.53 24.53
CA PHE A 64 -13.00 -14.32 23.71
C PHE A 64 -12.52 -15.64 23.08
N ASP A 65 -12.52 -16.75 23.81
CA ASP A 65 -12.17 -18.06 23.27
C ASP A 65 -13.14 -18.53 22.18
N GLN A 66 -14.44 -18.26 22.35
CA GLN A 66 -15.44 -18.53 21.32
C GLN A 66 -15.23 -17.65 20.07
N TRP A 67 -14.87 -16.41 20.28
CA TRP A 67 -14.58 -15.46 19.22
C TRP A 67 -13.34 -15.88 18.41
N MET A 68 -12.25 -16.28 19.07
CA MET A 68 -11.04 -16.80 18.44
C MET A 68 -11.31 -18.07 17.62
N LYS A 69 -12.08 -19.01 18.15
CA LYS A 69 -12.49 -20.24 17.42
C LYS A 69 -13.30 -19.92 16.16
N ARG A 70 -14.16 -18.91 16.21
CA ARG A 70 -14.93 -18.46 15.04
C ARG A 70 -14.02 -17.83 13.97
N LEU A 71 -12.99 -17.08 14.35
CA LEU A 71 -11.99 -16.53 13.43
C LEU A 71 -11.33 -17.62 12.58
N GLU A 72 -11.01 -18.77 13.17
CA GLU A 72 -10.37 -19.88 12.49
C GLU A 72 -11.34 -20.64 11.56
N THR A 73 -12.63 -20.65 11.85
CA THR A 73 -13.61 -21.52 11.17
C THR A 73 -14.52 -20.81 10.18
N SER A 74 -14.69 -19.48 10.24
CA SER A 74 -15.82 -18.78 9.60
C SER A 74 -15.56 -18.17 8.23
N SER A 75 -14.38 -18.35 7.63
CA SER A 75 -14.09 -17.77 6.31
C SER A 75 -14.99 -18.29 5.17
N GLN A 76 -15.61 -19.45 5.34
CA GLN A 76 -16.45 -20.08 4.31
C GLN A 76 -17.95 -19.69 4.40
N ASP A 77 -18.37 -18.97 5.43
CA ASP A 77 -19.80 -18.70 5.68
C ASP A 77 -20.39 -17.55 4.83
N TYR A 78 -19.54 -16.76 4.14
CA TYR A 78 -20.01 -15.63 3.35
C TYR A 78 -20.28 -16.02 1.91
N GLN A 79 -21.57 -16.21 1.58
CA GLN A 79 -21.96 -16.52 0.21
C GLN A 79 -21.81 -15.30 -0.69
N VAL A 80 -21.24 -15.54 -1.88
CA VAL A 80 -21.14 -14.51 -2.92
C VAL A 80 -22.54 -14.12 -3.38
N PRO A 81 -22.86 -12.81 -3.49
CA PRO A 81 -24.15 -12.37 -4.01
C PRO A 81 -24.46 -12.99 -5.37
N THR A 82 -25.72 -13.38 -5.58
CA THR A 82 -26.16 -14.18 -6.76
C THR A 82 -25.67 -13.63 -8.11
N PRO A 83 -25.67 -12.31 -8.38
CA PRO A 83 -25.21 -11.79 -9.68
C PRO A 83 -23.75 -12.10 -9.99
N TYR A 84 -22.92 -12.38 -8.99
CA TYR A 84 -21.47 -12.54 -9.13
C TYR A 84 -21.00 -14.00 -9.07
N GLN A 85 -21.86 -14.95 -8.73
CA GLN A 85 -21.51 -16.38 -8.54
C GLN A 85 -20.88 -17.00 -9.79
N ASN A 86 -21.27 -16.55 -10.98
CA ASN A 86 -20.74 -17.03 -12.26
C ASN A 86 -19.68 -16.09 -12.89
N ILE A 87 -19.35 -14.98 -12.21
CA ILE A 87 -18.40 -13.97 -12.70
C ILE A 87 -17.07 -14.12 -11.99
N LEU A 88 -17.10 -14.35 -10.68
CA LEU A 88 -15.89 -14.48 -9.87
C LEU A 88 -15.17 -15.80 -10.12
N ARG A 89 -13.85 -15.74 -10.23
CA ARG A 89 -12.99 -16.92 -10.17
C ARG A 89 -12.86 -17.41 -8.72
N GLU A 90 -12.48 -18.65 -8.49
CA GLU A 90 -12.39 -19.25 -7.15
C GLU A 90 -11.56 -18.39 -6.18
N TYR A 91 -10.38 -17.96 -6.58
CA TYR A 91 -9.55 -17.09 -5.75
C TYR A 91 -10.19 -15.72 -5.46
N GLN A 92 -11.04 -15.21 -6.35
CA GLN A 92 -11.77 -13.95 -6.12
C GLN A 92 -12.92 -14.16 -5.13
N VAL A 93 -13.53 -15.34 -5.12
CA VAL A 93 -14.50 -15.74 -4.09
C VAL A 93 -13.84 -15.76 -2.71
N GLU A 94 -12.67 -16.40 -2.60
CA GLU A 94 -11.87 -16.40 -1.36
C GLU A 94 -11.53 -14.97 -0.91
N GLY A 95 -11.15 -14.09 -1.84
CA GLY A 95 -10.84 -12.70 -1.54
C GLY A 95 -12.06 -11.93 -1.03
N TYR A 96 -13.22 -12.14 -1.64
CA TYR A 96 -14.48 -11.58 -1.14
C TYR A 96 -14.82 -12.08 0.27
N GLN A 97 -14.70 -13.38 0.50
CA GLN A 97 -14.96 -14.00 1.79
C GLN A 97 -14.03 -13.46 2.88
N TRP A 98 -12.74 -13.27 2.54
CA TRP A 98 -11.76 -12.67 3.42
C TRP A 98 -12.11 -11.20 3.74
N LEU A 99 -12.53 -10.39 2.77
CA LEU A 99 -12.98 -9.01 3.01
C LEU A 99 -14.17 -8.97 3.98
N ARG A 100 -15.15 -9.89 3.80
CA ARG A 100 -16.31 -10.01 4.70
C ARG A 100 -15.91 -10.48 6.10
N LEU A 101 -14.93 -11.37 6.20
CA LEU A 101 -14.39 -11.80 7.47
C LEU A 101 -13.73 -10.63 8.23
N MET A 102 -12.89 -9.84 7.54
CA MET A 102 -12.25 -8.65 8.12
C MET A 102 -13.31 -7.65 8.62
N GLU A 103 -14.36 -7.40 7.82
CA GLU A 103 -15.45 -6.50 8.20
C GLU A 103 -16.21 -7.02 9.43
N HIS A 104 -16.59 -8.30 9.45
CA HIS A 104 -17.32 -8.91 10.56
C HIS A 104 -16.60 -8.75 11.90
N TYR A 105 -15.28 -8.88 11.91
CA TYR A 105 -14.46 -8.75 13.11
C TYR A 105 -13.95 -7.33 13.38
N GLY A 106 -14.27 -6.37 12.53
CA GLY A 106 -13.81 -4.98 12.64
C GLY A 106 -12.31 -4.82 12.41
N PHE A 107 -11.71 -5.70 11.59
CA PHE A 107 -10.31 -5.62 11.18
C PHE A 107 -10.14 -4.88 9.87
N GLY A 108 -9.16 -3.99 9.81
CA GLY A 108 -8.67 -3.48 8.53
C GLY A 108 -7.84 -4.53 7.79
N GLY A 109 -7.77 -4.43 6.44
CA GLY A 109 -7.01 -5.40 5.65
C GLY A 109 -6.40 -4.83 4.38
N ILE A 110 -5.30 -5.48 3.93
CA ILE A 110 -4.61 -5.18 2.68
C ILE A 110 -4.88 -6.29 1.67
N LEU A 111 -5.60 -5.97 0.59
CA LEU A 111 -5.70 -6.87 -0.56
C LEU A 111 -4.54 -6.57 -1.51
N ALA A 112 -3.52 -7.43 -1.45
CA ALA A 112 -2.21 -7.24 -2.05
C ALA A 112 -1.96 -8.17 -3.25
N ASP A 113 -3.00 -8.65 -3.88
CA ASP A 113 -2.94 -9.48 -5.09
C ASP A 113 -2.13 -8.81 -6.21
N ASP A 114 -1.45 -9.59 -7.03
CA ASP A 114 -0.76 -9.10 -8.22
C ASP A 114 -1.69 -8.27 -9.11
N MET A 115 -1.11 -7.33 -9.87
CA MET A 115 -1.87 -6.51 -10.82
C MET A 115 -2.60 -7.41 -11.84
N GLY A 116 -3.89 -7.12 -12.09
CA GLY A 116 -4.73 -7.86 -13.03
C GLY A 116 -5.39 -9.12 -12.45
N LEU A 117 -5.31 -9.37 -11.15
CA LEU A 117 -6.10 -10.40 -10.46
C LEU A 117 -7.51 -9.92 -10.06
N GLY A 118 -7.90 -8.71 -10.45
CA GLY A 118 -9.26 -8.20 -10.23
C GLY A 118 -9.52 -7.76 -8.79
N LYS A 119 -8.57 -7.08 -8.14
CA LYS A 119 -8.79 -6.47 -6.82
C LYS A 119 -10.01 -5.56 -6.80
N THR A 120 -10.15 -4.74 -7.82
CA THR A 120 -11.30 -3.82 -7.99
C THR A 120 -12.62 -4.59 -8.01
N LEU A 121 -12.72 -5.67 -8.77
CA LEU A 121 -13.92 -6.50 -8.83
C LEU A 121 -14.26 -7.15 -7.48
N GLN A 122 -13.27 -7.71 -6.77
CA GLN A 122 -13.46 -8.27 -5.44
C GLN A 122 -14.01 -7.21 -4.47
N MET A 123 -13.46 -5.99 -4.53
CA MET A 123 -13.92 -4.88 -3.71
C MET A 123 -15.33 -4.41 -4.11
N ILE A 124 -15.66 -4.34 -5.40
CA ILE A 124 -17.02 -3.99 -5.87
C ILE A 124 -18.05 -4.98 -5.31
N VAL A 125 -17.75 -6.28 -5.37
CA VAL A 125 -18.65 -7.31 -4.82
C VAL A 125 -18.82 -7.17 -3.30
N TYR A 126 -17.75 -6.81 -2.59
CA TYR A 126 -17.84 -6.47 -1.17
C TYR A 126 -18.74 -5.25 -0.93
N LEU A 127 -18.52 -4.13 -1.65
CA LEU A 127 -19.32 -2.92 -1.51
C LEU A 127 -20.79 -3.17 -1.83
N GLU A 128 -21.09 -3.95 -2.86
CA GLU A 128 -22.46 -4.38 -3.21
C GLU A 128 -23.12 -5.17 -2.07
N SER A 129 -22.38 -6.07 -1.42
CA SER A 129 -22.89 -6.86 -0.31
C SER A 129 -23.17 -6.03 0.95
N MET A 130 -22.65 -4.79 0.99
CA MET A 130 -22.77 -3.85 2.11
C MET A 130 -23.57 -2.59 1.73
N LYS A 131 -24.29 -2.59 0.61
CA LYS A 131 -25.02 -1.41 0.06
C LYS A 131 -26.06 -0.80 0.98
N ASP A 132 -26.61 -1.57 1.92
CA ASP A 132 -27.63 -1.11 2.86
C ASP A 132 -27.01 -0.43 4.11
N GLN A 133 -25.68 -0.25 4.13
CA GLN A 133 -24.96 0.48 5.17
C GLN A 133 -24.80 1.97 4.84
N ASP A 134 -24.10 2.71 5.71
CA ASP A 134 -23.68 4.09 5.42
C ASP A 134 -22.78 4.13 4.18
N THR A 135 -22.57 5.31 3.60
CA THR A 135 -21.77 5.54 2.38
C THR A 135 -20.36 4.93 2.45
N HIS A 136 -19.94 4.33 1.36
CA HIS A 136 -18.57 3.84 1.16
C HIS A 136 -17.73 4.87 0.39
N LEU A 137 -16.51 5.14 0.84
CA LEU A 137 -15.59 6.10 0.20
C LEU A 137 -14.40 5.36 -0.41
N VAL A 138 -14.24 5.46 -1.73
CA VAL A 138 -13.08 4.98 -2.47
C VAL A 138 -12.15 6.15 -2.78
N ILE A 139 -10.87 6.04 -2.37
CA ILE A 139 -9.84 7.05 -2.61
C ILE A 139 -8.80 6.42 -3.53
N THR A 140 -8.64 6.98 -4.71
CA THR A 140 -7.81 6.42 -5.79
C THR A 140 -6.91 7.51 -6.42
N PRO A 141 -5.86 7.17 -7.18
CA PRO A 141 -5.18 8.14 -8.03
C PRO A 141 -6.14 8.82 -9.02
N ALA A 142 -5.92 10.10 -9.30
CA ALA A 142 -6.82 10.88 -10.16
C ALA A 142 -7.02 10.24 -11.56
N SER A 143 -6.01 9.55 -12.09
CA SER A 143 -6.07 8.85 -13.37
C SER A 143 -6.99 7.62 -13.36
N LEU A 144 -7.31 7.07 -12.19
CA LEU A 144 -8.13 5.86 -12.06
C LEU A 144 -9.58 6.15 -11.60
N LEU A 145 -9.90 7.41 -11.33
CA LEU A 145 -11.19 7.81 -10.76
C LEU A 145 -12.36 7.38 -11.66
N LEU A 146 -12.31 7.72 -12.95
CA LEU A 146 -13.36 7.34 -13.91
C LEU A 146 -13.34 5.84 -14.20
N ASN A 147 -12.18 5.20 -14.17
CA ASN A 147 -12.08 3.76 -14.33
C ASN A 147 -12.82 3.00 -13.22
N TRP A 148 -12.76 3.48 -11.99
CA TRP A 148 -13.55 2.91 -10.89
C TRP A 148 -15.06 3.06 -11.12
N GLN A 149 -15.49 4.24 -11.60
CA GLN A 149 -16.88 4.47 -11.96
C GLN A 149 -17.34 3.48 -13.04
N ASP A 150 -16.60 3.40 -14.15
CA ASP A 150 -16.92 2.51 -15.27
C ASP A 150 -16.97 1.03 -14.83
N GLU A 151 -16.06 0.60 -13.97
CA GLU A 151 -16.05 -0.77 -13.45
C GLU A 151 -17.26 -1.04 -12.53
N ILE A 152 -17.62 -0.10 -11.65
CA ILE A 152 -18.82 -0.27 -10.81
C ILE A 152 -20.09 -0.32 -11.70
N GLU A 153 -20.25 0.60 -12.63
CA GLU A 153 -21.41 0.63 -13.54
C GLU A 153 -21.50 -0.64 -14.40
N LYS A 154 -20.37 -1.22 -14.76
CA LYS A 154 -20.30 -2.46 -15.53
C LYS A 154 -20.71 -3.69 -14.72
N PHE A 155 -20.27 -3.78 -13.47
CA PHE A 155 -20.44 -4.98 -12.67
C PHE A 155 -21.60 -4.91 -11.68
N SER A 156 -22.02 -3.72 -11.25
CA SER A 156 -23.14 -3.51 -10.34
C SER A 156 -24.19 -2.58 -10.95
N ALA A 157 -25.41 -3.09 -11.11
CA ALA A 157 -26.56 -2.30 -11.52
C ALA A 157 -27.29 -1.64 -10.34
N SER A 158 -26.93 -1.97 -9.10
CA SER A 158 -27.70 -1.56 -7.91
C SER A 158 -27.02 -0.47 -7.09
N LEU A 159 -25.70 -0.28 -7.22
CA LEU A 159 -24.95 0.73 -6.49
C LEU A 159 -25.13 2.12 -7.12
N ARG A 160 -25.55 3.08 -6.29
CA ARG A 160 -25.57 4.51 -6.66
C ARG A 160 -24.19 5.09 -6.45
N VAL A 161 -23.53 5.50 -7.52
CA VAL A 161 -22.14 5.96 -7.52
C VAL A 161 -22.06 7.47 -7.71
N LEU A 162 -21.19 8.12 -6.96
CA LEU A 162 -20.86 9.54 -7.08
C LEU A 162 -19.34 9.71 -7.25
N CYS A 163 -18.91 10.35 -8.35
CA CYS A 163 -17.53 10.77 -8.53
C CYS A 163 -17.35 12.24 -8.15
N ILE A 164 -16.42 12.52 -7.23
CA ILE A 164 -16.10 13.87 -6.77
C ILE A 164 -14.81 14.33 -7.44
N TYR A 165 -14.94 15.24 -8.42
CA TYR A 165 -13.82 15.84 -9.16
C TYR A 165 -14.19 17.24 -9.71
N GLY A 166 -13.24 17.93 -10.33
CA GLY A 166 -13.46 19.21 -11.00
C GLY A 166 -13.17 20.42 -10.12
N GLN A 167 -13.88 21.52 -10.35
CA GLN A 167 -13.69 22.79 -9.62
C GLN A 167 -14.21 22.71 -8.17
N LYS A 168 -13.64 23.54 -7.28
CA LYS A 168 -13.95 23.49 -5.85
C LYS A 168 -15.43 23.61 -5.54
N ALA A 169 -16.11 24.65 -6.09
CA ALA A 169 -17.52 24.87 -5.81
C ALA A 169 -18.41 23.67 -6.19
N HIS A 170 -18.10 23.02 -7.31
CA HIS A 170 -18.81 21.82 -7.75
C HIS A 170 -18.54 20.64 -6.80
N ARG A 171 -17.28 20.45 -6.35
CA ARG A 171 -16.95 19.38 -5.41
C ARG A 171 -17.64 19.60 -4.05
N ASP A 172 -17.70 20.85 -3.57
CA ASP A 172 -18.38 21.20 -2.32
C ASP A 172 -19.87 20.78 -2.37
N GLU A 173 -20.57 21.06 -3.47
CA GLU A 173 -21.96 20.62 -3.68
C GLU A 173 -22.12 19.10 -3.72
N LEU A 174 -21.16 18.38 -4.32
CA LEU A 174 -21.18 16.92 -4.40
C LEU A 174 -20.94 16.29 -3.03
N ILE A 175 -19.98 16.83 -2.24
CA ILE A 175 -19.67 16.35 -0.89
C ILE A 175 -20.86 16.55 0.05
N GLU A 176 -21.62 17.62 -0.09
CA GLU A 176 -22.84 17.82 0.71
C GLU A 176 -23.88 16.72 0.49
N LYS A 177 -23.96 16.17 -0.71
CA LYS A 177 -24.94 15.16 -1.12
C LYS A 177 -24.43 13.72 -0.99
N LEU A 178 -23.21 13.49 -0.51
CA LEU A 178 -22.58 12.17 -0.54
C LEU A 178 -23.42 11.08 0.16
N ASP A 179 -24.16 11.43 1.22
CA ASP A 179 -25.00 10.50 1.99
C ASP A 179 -26.20 9.93 1.16
N GLN A 180 -26.44 10.45 -0.04
CA GLN A 180 -27.48 9.94 -0.97
C GLN A 180 -26.96 8.81 -1.86
N TYR A 181 -25.67 8.49 -1.79
CA TYR A 181 -25.00 7.53 -2.65
C TYR A 181 -24.39 6.40 -1.84
N ASP A 182 -24.40 5.22 -2.44
CA ASP A 182 -23.86 4.02 -1.80
C ASP A 182 -22.32 4.01 -1.87
N VAL A 183 -21.75 4.46 -3.01
CA VAL A 183 -20.30 4.56 -3.21
C VAL A 183 -19.94 5.94 -3.72
N VAL A 184 -18.98 6.56 -3.03
CA VAL A 184 -18.38 7.84 -3.41
C VAL A 184 -16.92 7.62 -3.77
N ILE A 185 -16.50 8.15 -4.92
CA ILE A 185 -15.13 8.00 -5.43
C ILE A 185 -14.48 9.38 -5.49
N THR A 186 -13.28 9.51 -4.94
CA THR A 186 -12.49 10.73 -5.03
C THR A 186 -11.00 10.43 -5.18
N SER A 187 -10.19 11.43 -5.52
CA SER A 187 -8.75 11.24 -5.57
C SER A 187 -8.06 11.72 -4.30
N TYR A 188 -6.82 11.19 -4.06
CA TYR A 188 -5.97 11.65 -2.96
C TYR A 188 -5.77 13.17 -2.97
N ASP A 189 -5.64 13.78 -4.14
CA ASP A 189 -5.43 15.22 -4.28
C ASP A 189 -6.68 16.05 -3.98
N TYR A 190 -7.87 15.59 -4.40
CA TYR A 190 -9.13 16.25 -4.07
C TYR A 190 -9.46 16.07 -2.59
N LEU A 191 -9.33 14.87 -2.05
CA LEU A 191 -9.52 14.63 -0.62
C LEU A 191 -8.65 15.56 0.22
N ARG A 192 -7.37 15.70 -0.11
CA ARG A 192 -6.45 16.58 0.61
C ARG A 192 -6.88 18.03 0.62
N ARG A 193 -7.52 18.51 -0.44
CA ARG A 193 -8.01 19.90 -0.56
C ARG A 193 -9.30 20.14 0.23
N ASP A 194 -10.12 19.09 0.36
CA ASP A 194 -11.49 19.20 0.84
C ASP A 194 -11.70 18.39 2.14
N ILE A 195 -10.64 17.96 2.82
CA ILE A 195 -10.68 17.01 3.94
C ILE A 195 -11.63 17.45 5.07
N ASP A 196 -11.68 18.77 5.37
CA ASP A 196 -12.50 19.30 6.45
C ASP A 196 -14.01 19.05 6.23
N MET A 197 -14.45 18.91 4.99
CA MET A 197 -15.85 18.60 4.64
C MET A 197 -16.21 17.12 4.86
N TYR A 198 -15.21 16.23 4.90
CA TYR A 198 -15.44 14.80 5.10
C TYR A 198 -15.43 14.38 6.58
N GLU A 199 -14.85 15.19 7.49
CA GLU A 199 -14.64 14.79 8.90
C GLU A 199 -15.91 14.43 9.66
N ASN A 200 -17.04 15.08 9.31
CA ASN A 200 -18.33 14.88 9.97
C ASN A 200 -19.27 13.97 9.17
N LYS A 201 -18.79 13.32 8.11
CA LYS A 201 -19.60 12.41 7.31
C LYS A 201 -19.58 11.00 7.91
N ASN A 202 -20.74 10.34 7.87
CA ASN A 202 -20.87 8.96 8.28
C ASN A 202 -20.41 8.07 7.13
N LEU A 203 -19.25 7.44 7.31
CA LEU A 203 -18.70 6.51 6.34
C LEU A 203 -18.70 5.10 6.93
N HIS A 204 -19.20 4.13 6.16
CA HIS A 204 -19.09 2.72 6.55
C HIS A 204 -17.71 2.19 6.24
N THR A 205 -17.30 2.23 4.97
CA THR A 205 -16.01 1.70 4.53
C THR A 205 -15.18 2.79 3.85
N ILE A 206 -13.90 2.86 4.15
CA ILE A 206 -12.92 3.60 3.35
C ILE A 206 -12.01 2.60 2.65
N VAL A 207 -11.91 2.74 1.35
CA VAL A 207 -11.01 1.95 0.49
C VAL A 207 -9.93 2.86 -0.07
N LEU A 208 -8.67 2.53 0.19
CA LEU A 208 -7.53 3.17 -0.47
C LEU A 208 -7.08 2.29 -1.63
N ASP A 209 -7.23 2.79 -2.85
CA ASP A 209 -6.65 2.14 -4.01
C ASP A 209 -5.24 2.70 -4.26
N GLU A 210 -4.33 1.82 -4.73
CA GLU A 210 -2.91 2.14 -4.86
C GLU A 210 -2.34 2.73 -3.55
N ALA A 211 -2.49 1.98 -2.45
CA ALA A 211 -2.19 2.45 -1.09
C ALA A 211 -0.75 2.94 -0.89
N GLN A 212 0.17 2.69 -1.83
CA GLN A 212 1.51 3.29 -1.82
C GLN A 212 1.49 4.83 -1.86
N TYR A 213 0.38 5.47 -2.20
CA TYR A 213 0.23 6.93 -2.09
C TYR A 213 0.30 7.47 -0.65
N ILE A 214 0.14 6.59 0.34
CA ILE A 214 0.28 6.93 1.77
C ILE A 214 1.47 6.27 2.45
N LYS A 215 2.39 5.67 1.71
CA LYS A 215 3.57 4.95 2.22
C LYS A 215 4.46 5.78 3.14
N ASN A 216 4.58 7.06 2.91
CA ASN A 216 5.29 7.96 3.81
C ASN A 216 4.32 8.61 4.80
N PRO A 217 4.41 8.30 6.12
CA PRO A 217 3.47 8.77 7.13
C PRO A 217 3.45 10.30 7.31
N LYS A 218 4.50 10.99 6.86
CA LYS A 218 4.64 12.45 6.97
C LYS A 218 4.01 13.20 5.80
N THR A 219 3.56 12.52 4.76
CA THR A 219 2.93 13.17 3.62
C THR A 219 1.54 13.70 3.97
N ARG A 220 1.14 14.77 3.28
CA ARG A 220 -0.21 15.31 3.46
C ARG A 220 -1.30 14.31 3.12
N ASN A 221 -1.08 13.44 2.12
CA ASN A 221 -2.03 12.38 1.78
C ASN A 221 -2.22 11.41 2.96
N ALA A 222 -1.13 10.90 3.55
CA ALA A 222 -1.20 10.01 4.70
C ALA A 222 -1.90 10.64 5.91
N ILE A 223 -1.58 11.91 6.19
CA ILE A 223 -2.22 12.65 7.29
C ILE A 223 -3.72 12.82 7.04
N CYS A 224 -4.13 13.20 5.81
CA CYS A 224 -5.53 13.43 5.49
C CYS A 224 -6.38 12.16 5.58
N VAL A 225 -5.93 11.05 5.01
CA VAL A 225 -6.73 9.80 5.05
C VAL A 225 -6.91 9.27 6.48
N LYS A 226 -5.93 9.52 7.37
CA LYS A 226 -6.00 9.12 8.78
C LYS A 226 -6.97 9.97 9.63
N ARG A 227 -7.32 11.17 9.17
CA ARG A 227 -8.35 12.03 9.81
C ARG A 227 -9.77 11.52 9.59
N LEU A 228 -9.99 10.76 8.52
CA LEU A 228 -11.30 10.21 8.19
C LEU A 228 -11.74 9.16 9.22
N LYS A 229 -13.04 9.17 9.52
CA LYS A 229 -13.66 8.17 10.40
C LYS A 229 -14.52 7.24 9.58
N ALA A 230 -14.36 5.94 9.77
CA ALA A 230 -15.19 4.91 9.18
C ALA A 230 -15.22 3.68 10.09
N LYS A 231 -16.26 2.85 9.93
CA LYS A 231 -16.37 1.57 10.65
C LYS A 231 -15.36 0.56 10.13
N GLN A 232 -15.09 0.59 8.81
CA GLN A 232 -14.21 -0.35 8.13
C GLN A 232 -13.20 0.36 7.23
N ARG A 233 -11.98 -0.22 7.09
CA ARG A 233 -10.91 0.32 6.27
C ARG A 233 -10.19 -0.77 5.51
N PHE A 234 -10.01 -0.58 4.20
CA PHE A 234 -9.24 -1.48 3.34
C PHE A 234 -8.21 -0.72 2.52
N ALA A 235 -7.13 -1.41 2.19
CA ALA A 235 -6.09 -0.93 1.28
C ALA A 235 -5.91 -1.93 0.13
N LEU A 236 -5.92 -1.43 -1.10
CA LEU A 236 -5.62 -2.19 -2.31
C LEU A 236 -4.24 -1.76 -2.80
N THR A 237 -3.38 -2.72 -3.10
CA THR A 237 -2.06 -2.45 -3.67
C THR A 237 -1.54 -3.68 -4.40
N GLY A 238 -0.79 -3.49 -5.49
CA GLY A 238 -0.03 -4.59 -6.11
C GLY A 238 1.32 -4.84 -5.43
N THR A 239 1.76 -3.91 -4.57
CA THR A 239 3.11 -3.88 -3.99
C THR A 239 3.05 -3.44 -2.53
N PRO A 240 2.68 -4.34 -1.60
CA PRO A 240 2.42 -3.96 -0.21
C PRO A 240 3.67 -3.51 0.55
N ILE A 241 4.85 -4.02 0.17
CA ILE A 241 6.15 -3.70 0.80
C ILE A 241 7.20 -3.68 -0.31
N GLU A 242 7.55 -2.50 -0.83
CA GLU A 242 8.60 -2.40 -1.85
C GLU A 242 9.95 -2.01 -1.26
N ASN A 243 9.99 -1.00 -0.40
CA ASN A 243 11.25 -0.33 -0.08
C ASN A 243 11.55 -0.20 1.42
N SER A 244 10.54 -0.20 2.30
CA SER A 244 10.81 -0.03 3.73
C SER A 244 9.65 -0.50 4.63
N LEU A 245 10.00 -0.87 5.86
CA LEU A 245 9.02 -1.21 6.88
C LEU A 245 8.20 0.02 7.35
N ALA A 246 8.71 1.23 7.17
CA ALA A 246 7.97 2.45 7.42
C ALA A 246 6.74 2.60 6.49
N GLU A 247 6.81 2.09 5.25
CA GLU A 247 5.68 2.06 4.32
C GLU A 247 4.57 1.15 4.83
N LEU A 248 4.94 -0.04 5.29
CA LEU A 248 4.03 -0.99 5.92
C LEU A 248 3.37 -0.38 7.16
N TRP A 249 4.17 0.21 8.05
CA TRP A 249 3.65 0.87 9.24
C TRP A 249 2.62 1.95 8.90
N SER A 250 2.87 2.76 7.89
CA SER A 250 1.96 3.85 7.50
C SER A 250 0.60 3.34 7.01
N ILE A 251 0.59 2.22 6.28
CA ILE A 251 -0.66 1.59 5.81
C ILE A 251 -1.41 0.97 6.99
N PHE A 252 -0.72 0.24 7.87
CA PHE A 252 -1.34 -0.34 9.06
C PHE A 252 -1.90 0.71 10.03
N ASP A 253 -1.21 1.84 10.20
CA ASP A 253 -1.69 2.95 11.03
C ASP A 253 -2.96 3.62 10.45
N PHE A 254 -3.18 3.53 9.12
CA PHE A 254 -4.46 3.88 8.51
C PHE A 254 -5.51 2.78 8.76
N LEU A 255 -5.19 1.52 8.56
CA LEU A 255 -6.14 0.39 8.65
C LEU A 255 -6.62 0.18 10.08
N MET A 256 -5.70 0.07 11.00
CA MET A 256 -5.90 -0.24 12.42
C MET A 256 -4.94 0.64 13.25
N PRO A 257 -5.36 1.85 13.64
CA PRO A 257 -4.50 2.79 14.35
C PRO A 257 -3.84 2.16 15.57
N TYR A 258 -2.53 2.33 15.67
CA TYR A 258 -1.67 1.81 16.75
C TYR A 258 -1.50 0.27 16.78
N TYR A 259 -2.03 -0.49 15.87
CA TYR A 259 -1.81 -1.93 15.82
C TYR A 259 -0.33 -2.31 15.76
N LEU A 260 0.46 -1.57 14.98
CA LEU A 260 1.92 -1.67 14.95
C LEU A 260 2.59 -0.61 15.85
N TYR A 261 2.00 -0.28 16.97
CA TYR A 261 2.48 0.70 17.96
C TYR A 261 2.60 2.14 17.40
N HIS A 262 3.13 3.07 18.19
CA HIS A 262 3.56 4.37 17.68
C HIS A 262 4.81 4.22 16.81
N TYR A 263 4.96 5.08 15.80
CA TYR A 263 6.08 4.99 14.85
C TYR A 263 7.46 4.99 15.53
N ALA A 264 7.66 5.77 16.61
CA ALA A 264 8.91 5.80 17.33
C ALA A 264 9.26 4.42 17.94
N TYR A 265 8.27 3.75 18.53
CA TYR A 265 8.45 2.39 19.08
C TYR A 265 8.69 1.38 17.96
N PHE A 266 7.91 1.41 16.89
CA PHE A 266 8.09 0.54 15.74
C PHE A 266 9.47 0.68 15.09
N LEU A 267 9.96 1.92 14.96
CA LEU A 267 11.28 2.22 14.42
C LEU A 267 12.41 1.57 15.24
N GLU A 268 12.34 1.70 16.58
CA GLU A 268 13.39 1.19 17.47
C GLU A 268 13.32 -0.33 17.67
N ASN A 269 12.11 -0.91 17.72
CA ASN A 269 11.93 -2.31 18.09
C ASN A 269 11.74 -3.27 16.90
N PHE A 270 11.41 -2.75 15.72
CA PHE A 270 11.22 -3.57 14.51
C PHE A 270 12.07 -3.06 13.34
N GLU A 271 11.91 -1.79 12.90
CA GLU A 271 12.55 -1.33 11.67
C GLU A 271 14.09 -1.34 11.77
N LYS A 272 14.66 -0.76 12.80
CA LYS A 272 16.13 -0.74 12.98
C LYS A 272 16.72 -2.14 13.17
N PRO A 273 16.20 -2.99 14.09
CA PRO A 273 16.72 -4.35 14.28
C PRO A 273 16.63 -5.17 12.98
N ILE A 274 15.50 -5.16 12.29
CA ILE A 274 15.32 -5.95 11.07
C ILE A 274 16.22 -5.44 9.92
N VAL A 275 16.26 -4.11 9.69
CA VAL A 275 16.97 -3.55 8.53
C VAL A 275 18.46 -3.42 8.74
N LYS A 276 18.93 -3.05 9.96
CA LYS A 276 20.33 -2.80 10.25
C LYS A 276 21.05 -3.97 10.88
N GLU A 277 20.37 -4.72 11.74
CA GLU A 277 20.96 -5.81 12.55
C GLU A 277 20.60 -7.18 11.97
N HIS A 278 19.70 -7.24 10.98
CA HIS A 278 19.19 -8.47 10.36
C HIS A 278 18.58 -9.45 11.37
N ASP A 279 17.85 -8.90 12.35
CA ASP A 279 17.19 -9.66 13.41
C ASP A 279 16.01 -10.49 12.83
N GLU A 280 16.24 -11.79 12.66
CA GLU A 280 15.28 -12.73 12.10
C GLU A 280 14.08 -12.97 13.04
N ASP A 281 14.27 -12.94 14.35
CA ASP A 281 13.19 -13.14 15.32
C ASP A 281 12.20 -11.99 15.28
N LYS A 282 12.70 -10.75 15.20
CA LYS A 282 11.85 -9.57 15.03
C LYS A 282 11.13 -9.56 13.69
N GLN A 283 11.79 -10.02 12.63
CA GLN A 283 11.17 -10.16 11.31
C GLN A 283 10.05 -11.20 11.32
N LEU A 284 10.28 -12.36 11.96
CA LEU A 284 9.27 -13.40 12.10
C LEU A 284 8.07 -12.90 12.91
N LYS A 285 8.32 -12.29 14.08
CA LYS A 285 7.27 -11.70 14.92
C LYS A 285 6.42 -10.69 14.14
N LEU A 286 7.04 -9.77 13.40
CA LEU A 286 6.31 -8.80 12.59
C LEU A 286 5.48 -9.49 11.50
N LYS A 287 6.05 -10.50 10.84
CA LYS A 287 5.35 -11.28 9.81
C LYS A 287 4.11 -11.98 10.39
N GLU A 288 4.22 -12.60 11.55
CA GLU A 288 3.10 -13.25 12.24
C GLU A 288 2.00 -12.25 12.60
N MET A 289 2.38 -11.07 13.11
CA MET A 289 1.43 -10.00 13.44
C MET A 289 0.63 -9.53 12.22
N ILE A 290 1.27 -9.36 11.06
CA ILE A 290 0.61 -8.76 9.89
C ILE A 290 -0.08 -9.77 8.96
N SER A 291 0.36 -11.03 8.96
CA SER A 291 -0.09 -12.05 7.99
C SER A 291 -1.61 -12.26 7.94
N PRO A 292 -2.38 -12.21 9.03
CA PRO A 292 -3.83 -12.37 8.98
C PRO A 292 -4.56 -11.26 8.21
N PHE A 293 -3.93 -10.08 8.15
CA PHE A 293 -4.51 -8.84 7.59
C PHE A 293 -3.99 -8.50 6.20
N VAL A 294 -3.21 -9.39 5.59
CA VAL A 294 -2.65 -9.21 4.24
C VAL A 294 -2.98 -10.42 3.38
N LEU A 295 -3.89 -10.25 2.44
CA LEU A 295 -4.17 -11.26 1.43
C LEU A 295 -3.37 -10.95 0.17
N ARG A 296 -2.41 -11.82 -0.17
CA ARG A 296 -1.54 -11.69 -1.33
C ARG A 296 -1.47 -12.97 -2.13
N ARG A 297 -1.79 -12.89 -3.41
CA ARG A 297 -1.68 -14.01 -4.37
C ARG A 297 -0.91 -13.55 -5.60
N ASN A 298 -0.05 -14.43 -6.10
CA ASN A 298 0.68 -14.18 -7.33
C ASN A 298 -0.10 -14.71 -8.54
N LYS A 299 0.07 -14.09 -9.71
CA LYS A 299 -0.57 -14.55 -10.94
C LYS A 299 -0.27 -16.00 -11.28
N ARG A 300 0.97 -16.44 -11.04
CA ARG A 300 1.41 -17.80 -11.35
C ARG A 300 0.70 -18.87 -10.53
N ASP A 301 0.29 -18.51 -9.31
CA ASP A 301 -0.32 -19.47 -8.38
C ASP A 301 -1.81 -19.67 -8.68
N VAL A 302 -2.50 -18.65 -9.21
CA VAL A 302 -3.97 -18.65 -9.37
C VAL A 302 -4.45 -18.66 -10.83
N LEU A 303 -3.60 -18.31 -11.80
CA LEU A 303 -3.93 -18.27 -13.22
C LEU A 303 -3.06 -19.27 -13.99
N THR A 304 -3.29 -20.57 -13.74
CA THR A 304 -2.53 -21.67 -14.36
C THR A 304 -2.73 -21.78 -15.87
N GLU A 305 -3.80 -21.17 -16.41
CA GLU A 305 -4.07 -21.11 -17.86
C GLU A 305 -3.22 -20.07 -18.61
N LEU A 306 -2.52 -19.17 -17.92
CA LEU A 306 -1.66 -18.20 -18.60
C LEU A 306 -0.35 -18.84 -19.02
N PRO A 307 0.12 -18.56 -20.25
CA PRO A 307 1.44 -18.99 -20.67
C PRO A 307 2.53 -18.31 -19.83
N ASP A 308 3.67 -18.99 -19.72
CA ASP A 308 4.83 -18.44 -19.04
C ASP A 308 5.28 -17.11 -19.67
N LYS A 309 5.70 -16.18 -18.81
CA LYS A 309 6.30 -14.91 -19.23
C LYS A 309 7.66 -15.17 -19.84
N ILE A 310 7.84 -14.82 -21.11
CA ILE A 310 9.14 -14.88 -21.80
C ILE A 310 9.81 -13.52 -21.67
N GLU A 311 11.00 -13.48 -21.08
CA GLU A 311 11.84 -12.28 -20.99
C GLU A 311 13.04 -12.42 -21.92
N GLN A 312 13.25 -11.42 -22.78
CA GLN A 312 14.39 -11.38 -23.66
C GLN A 312 15.10 -10.02 -23.52
N THR A 313 16.44 -10.07 -23.43
CA THR A 313 17.26 -8.87 -23.40
C THR A 313 17.93 -8.70 -24.75
N LEU A 314 17.60 -7.62 -25.45
CA LEU A 314 18.24 -7.27 -26.71
C LEU A 314 19.42 -6.34 -26.44
N TYR A 315 20.64 -6.77 -26.77
CA TYR A 315 21.86 -5.97 -26.67
C TYR A 315 22.16 -5.30 -28.01
N LEU A 316 22.24 -3.99 -27.98
CA LEU A 316 22.57 -3.17 -29.15
C LEU A 316 23.92 -2.47 -28.91
N ARG A 317 24.73 -2.34 -29.96
CA ARG A 317 26.01 -1.63 -29.91
C ARG A 317 25.81 -0.20 -30.38
N PHE A 318 26.56 0.71 -29.81
CA PHE A 318 26.67 2.07 -30.32
C PHE A 318 27.21 2.08 -31.73
N ASN A 319 26.76 3.01 -32.55
CA ASN A 319 27.48 3.35 -33.76
C ASN A 319 28.71 4.23 -33.41
N GLU A 320 29.57 4.53 -34.36
CA GLU A 320 30.81 5.28 -34.12
C GLU A 320 30.58 6.69 -33.56
N GLU A 321 29.50 7.36 -33.96
CA GLU A 321 29.14 8.69 -33.50
C GLU A 321 28.62 8.67 -32.07
N GLU A 322 27.71 7.74 -31.76
CA GLU A 322 27.18 7.52 -30.40
C GLU A 322 28.31 7.18 -29.42
N GLU A 323 29.24 6.31 -29.83
CA GLU A 323 30.39 5.91 -29.01
C GLU A 323 31.31 7.12 -28.69
N LYS A 324 31.59 7.94 -29.68
CA LYS A 324 32.40 9.18 -29.51
C LYS A 324 31.70 10.14 -28.55
N LEU A 325 30.40 10.35 -28.70
CA LEU A 325 29.64 11.25 -27.84
C LEU A 325 29.58 10.71 -26.40
N TYR A 326 29.36 9.41 -26.24
CA TYR A 326 29.32 8.77 -24.92
C TYR A 326 30.68 8.87 -24.21
N LEU A 327 31.75 8.48 -24.89
CA LEU A 327 33.13 8.55 -24.33
C LEU A 327 33.53 9.99 -23.99
N GLY A 328 33.21 10.96 -24.84
CA GLY A 328 33.47 12.37 -24.56
C GLY A 328 32.75 12.88 -23.31
N ASN A 329 31.48 12.51 -23.14
CA ASN A 329 30.71 12.85 -21.93
C ASN A 329 31.22 12.09 -20.69
N LEU A 330 31.64 10.85 -20.83
CA LEU A 330 32.22 10.08 -19.74
C LEU A 330 33.50 10.72 -19.20
N VAL A 331 34.36 11.20 -20.08
CA VAL A 331 35.59 11.93 -19.70
C VAL A 331 35.25 13.24 -18.97
N GLN A 332 34.23 13.99 -19.44
CA GLN A 332 33.77 15.22 -18.75
C GLN A 332 33.19 14.90 -17.37
N VAL A 333 32.36 13.85 -17.26
CA VAL A 333 31.81 13.42 -16.00
C VAL A 333 32.91 13.04 -15.03
N ASN A 334 33.88 12.22 -15.45
CA ASN A 334 35.01 11.82 -14.61
C ASN A 334 35.82 13.02 -14.12
N LYS A 335 36.11 13.99 -15.00
CA LYS A 335 36.80 15.20 -14.63
C LYS A 335 36.04 16.03 -13.61
N SER A 336 34.74 16.26 -13.84
CA SER A 336 33.86 17.00 -12.91
C SER A 336 33.72 16.29 -11.57
N LEU A 337 33.71 14.96 -11.55
CA LEU A 337 33.67 14.17 -10.32
C LEU A 337 34.96 14.36 -9.52
N GLN A 338 36.13 14.29 -10.17
CA GLN A 338 37.42 14.48 -9.50
C GLN A 338 37.55 15.91 -8.94
N GLU A 339 37.25 16.94 -9.73
CA GLU A 339 37.28 18.33 -9.29
C GLU A 339 36.39 18.60 -8.09
N LYS A 340 35.15 18.03 -8.06
CA LYS A 340 34.22 18.20 -6.93
C LYS A 340 34.60 17.37 -5.71
N LEU A 341 35.23 16.22 -5.89
CA LEU A 341 35.79 15.42 -4.78
C LEU A 341 36.95 16.16 -4.09
N ASP A 342 37.82 16.76 -4.85
CA ASP A 342 39.00 17.49 -4.33
C ASP A 342 38.59 18.70 -3.45
N ILE A 343 37.49 19.35 -3.77
CA ILE A 343 36.96 20.50 -3.01
C ILE A 343 35.86 20.10 -1.99
N HIS A 344 35.60 18.79 -1.74
CA HIS A 344 34.58 18.26 -0.83
C HIS A 344 33.16 18.82 -1.08
N GLN A 345 32.81 19.16 -2.32
CA GLN A 345 31.53 19.73 -2.72
C GLN A 345 30.65 18.77 -3.55
N LEU A 346 30.99 17.48 -3.60
CA LEU A 346 30.24 16.50 -4.36
C LEU A 346 28.92 16.16 -3.66
N GLY A 347 27.81 16.65 -4.19
CA GLY A 347 26.46 16.34 -3.70
C GLY A 347 25.83 15.12 -4.41
N ARG A 348 24.90 14.46 -3.75
CA ARG A 348 24.11 13.36 -4.35
C ARG A 348 23.37 13.80 -5.62
N ILE A 349 22.90 15.03 -5.66
CA ILE A 349 22.20 15.62 -6.83
C ILE A 349 23.12 15.73 -8.03
N ASP A 350 24.38 16.11 -7.83
CA ASP A 350 25.38 16.21 -8.91
C ASP A 350 25.65 14.85 -9.55
N ILE A 351 25.83 13.81 -8.72
CA ILE A 351 26.04 12.43 -9.20
C ILE A 351 24.83 11.97 -10.01
N LEU A 352 23.62 12.22 -9.50
CA LEU A 352 22.38 11.82 -10.16
C LEU A 352 22.23 12.54 -11.52
N ALA A 353 22.54 13.82 -11.60
CA ALA A 353 22.49 14.59 -12.84
C ALA A 353 23.48 14.04 -13.89
N MET A 354 24.71 13.73 -13.47
CA MET A 354 25.74 13.14 -14.34
C MET A 354 25.33 11.76 -14.86
N LEU A 355 24.82 10.88 -13.99
CA LEU A 355 24.30 9.57 -14.38
C LEU A 355 23.09 9.68 -15.31
N THR A 356 22.18 10.63 -15.04
CA THR A 356 21.01 10.87 -15.90
C THR A 356 21.46 11.29 -17.31
N ARG A 357 22.46 12.15 -17.42
CA ARG A 357 23.02 12.57 -18.71
C ARG A 357 23.61 11.39 -19.52
N LEU A 358 24.39 10.52 -18.88
CA LEU A 358 24.90 9.31 -19.52
C LEU A 358 23.78 8.34 -19.94
N ARG A 359 22.73 8.20 -19.11
CA ARG A 359 21.55 7.39 -19.45
C ARG A 359 20.78 7.97 -20.64
N GLN A 360 20.66 9.29 -20.75
CA GLN A 360 20.04 9.95 -21.91
C GLN A 360 20.80 9.63 -23.19
N LEU A 361 22.15 9.69 -23.18
CA LEU A 361 22.95 9.28 -24.32
C LEU A 361 22.76 7.83 -24.73
N CYS A 362 22.66 6.94 -23.76
CA CYS A 362 22.36 5.53 -24.02
C CYS A 362 20.94 5.30 -24.56
N GLN A 363 20.04 6.25 -24.37
CA GLN A 363 18.67 6.15 -24.89
C GLN A 363 18.57 6.73 -26.30
N ASP A 364 18.92 8.02 -26.43
CA ASP A 364 19.03 8.71 -27.72
C ASP A 364 19.87 9.98 -27.55
N SER A 365 20.91 10.15 -28.36
CA SER A 365 21.82 11.31 -28.29
C SER A 365 21.11 12.63 -28.58
N ARG A 366 20.00 12.62 -29.31
CA ARG A 366 19.17 13.79 -29.63
C ARG A 366 18.51 14.40 -28.39
N LEU A 367 18.40 13.66 -27.27
CA LEU A 367 17.95 14.22 -26.02
C LEU A 367 18.86 15.29 -25.42
N LEU A 368 20.10 15.31 -25.83
CA LEU A 368 21.12 16.24 -25.32
C LEU A 368 21.74 17.14 -26.42
N TYR A 369 21.73 16.71 -27.69
CA TYR A 369 22.39 17.37 -28.80
C TYR A 369 21.42 17.53 -29.96
N GLU A 370 20.96 18.75 -30.19
CA GLU A 370 20.06 19.10 -31.33
C GLU A 370 20.76 18.96 -32.68
N THR A 371 22.09 18.92 -32.71
CA THR A 371 22.90 18.76 -33.94
C THR A 371 22.94 17.32 -34.44
N VAL A 372 22.49 16.34 -33.66
CA VAL A 372 22.43 14.95 -34.07
C VAL A 372 21.10 14.71 -34.78
N GLU A 373 21.15 14.37 -36.07
CA GLU A 373 19.93 14.13 -36.87
C GLU A 373 19.51 12.68 -36.85
N GLU A 374 20.43 11.75 -36.77
CA GLU A 374 20.17 10.31 -36.82
C GLU A 374 19.63 9.78 -35.49
N PRO A 375 18.59 8.96 -35.53
CA PRO A 375 18.10 8.27 -34.35
C PRO A 375 19.13 7.25 -33.82
N SER A 376 19.17 7.06 -32.52
CA SER A 376 20.10 6.14 -31.88
C SER A 376 19.97 4.71 -32.37
N SER A 377 21.02 3.92 -32.27
CA SER A 377 21.03 2.48 -32.54
C SER A 377 19.97 1.76 -31.71
N LYS A 378 19.76 2.21 -30.49
CA LYS A 378 18.71 1.66 -29.60
C LYS A 378 17.30 1.96 -30.11
N LEU A 379 17.05 3.18 -30.58
CA LEU A 379 15.74 3.53 -31.14
C LEU A 379 15.51 2.81 -32.47
N LYS A 380 16.53 2.69 -33.34
CA LYS A 380 16.45 1.93 -34.59
C LYS A 380 16.07 0.47 -34.33
N GLY A 381 16.79 -0.21 -33.42
CA GLY A 381 16.49 -1.60 -33.06
C GLY A 381 15.11 -1.78 -32.39
N CYS A 382 14.68 -0.80 -31.61
CA CYS A 382 13.32 -0.80 -31.04
C CYS A 382 12.26 -0.70 -32.16
N MET A 383 12.45 0.18 -33.13
CA MET A 383 11.53 0.33 -34.26
C MET A 383 11.48 -0.90 -35.15
N GLU A 384 12.61 -1.55 -35.40
CA GLU A 384 12.66 -2.83 -36.15
C GLU A 384 11.86 -3.91 -35.43
N LEU A 385 12.01 -4.02 -34.09
CA LEU A 385 11.24 -4.95 -33.28
C LEU A 385 9.75 -4.65 -33.34
N ILE A 386 9.35 -3.39 -33.22
CA ILE A 386 7.95 -2.95 -33.33
C ILE A 386 7.38 -3.31 -34.69
N HIS A 387 8.11 -3.07 -35.79
CA HIS A 387 7.66 -3.46 -37.12
C HIS A 387 7.44 -4.96 -37.24
N SER A 388 8.41 -5.77 -36.82
CA SER A 388 8.27 -7.22 -36.81
C SER A 388 7.08 -7.73 -36.02
N LEU A 389 6.86 -7.19 -34.79
CA LEU A 389 5.73 -7.56 -33.96
C LEU A 389 4.38 -7.13 -34.57
N LYS A 390 4.34 -5.96 -35.22
CA LYS A 390 3.13 -5.47 -35.91
C LYS A 390 2.78 -6.36 -37.11
N GLU A 391 3.74 -6.78 -37.91
CA GLU A 391 3.53 -7.72 -39.03
C GLU A 391 2.97 -9.06 -38.54
N ASN A 392 3.36 -9.49 -37.34
CA ASN A 392 2.85 -10.68 -36.68
C ASN A 392 1.55 -10.45 -35.89
N HIS A 393 0.86 -9.33 -36.07
CA HIS A 393 -0.40 -8.94 -35.41
C HIS A 393 -0.34 -9.00 -33.87
N LYS A 394 0.83 -8.74 -33.26
CA LYS A 394 0.98 -8.72 -31.81
C LYS A 394 0.57 -7.35 -31.23
N LYS A 395 -0.06 -7.36 -30.07
CA LYS A 395 -0.32 -6.14 -29.30
C LYS A 395 0.97 -5.71 -28.62
N ILE A 396 1.28 -4.41 -28.66
CA ILE A 396 2.55 -3.86 -28.19
C ILE A 396 2.26 -2.80 -27.12
N LEU A 397 2.98 -2.85 -26.00
CA LEU A 397 3.08 -1.76 -25.02
C LEU A 397 4.55 -1.36 -24.96
N LEU A 398 4.84 -0.08 -25.23
CA LEU A 398 6.17 0.49 -25.17
C LEU A 398 6.31 1.38 -23.94
N PHE A 399 7.33 1.13 -23.12
CA PHE A 399 7.66 1.94 -21.96
C PHE A 399 9.01 2.60 -22.14
N SER A 400 9.10 3.90 -21.87
CA SER A 400 10.34 4.66 -21.87
C SER A 400 10.54 5.40 -20.56
N SER A 401 11.79 5.51 -20.11
CA SER A 401 12.17 6.34 -18.96
C SER A 401 12.20 7.85 -19.30
N PHE A 402 12.18 8.21 -20.58
CA PHE A 402 12.22 9.58 -21.07
C PHE A 402 11.04 9.81 -22.00
N THR A 403 10.24 10.82 -21.68
CA THR A 403 9.01 11.15 -22.43
C THR A 403 9.27 11.86 -23.77
N SER A 404 10.50 12.31 -23.98
CA SER A 404 10.92 13.06 -25.18
C SER A 404 11.56 12.17 -26.28
N VAL A 405 11.49 10.86 -26.13
CA VAL A 405 11.99 9.89 -27.15
C VAL A 405 10.87 9.41 -28.03
#